data_8c29d3c3bb0857e75bc8c29026946870
#
_entry.id   8c29d3c3bb0857e75bc8c29026946870
#
_cell.length_a   1.000
_cell.length_b   1.000
_cell.length_c   1.000
_cell.angle_alpha   90.00
_cell.angle_beta   90.00
_cell.angle_gamma   90.00
#
_symmetry.space_group_name_H-M   'P 1'
#
loop_
_entity.id
_entity.type
_entity.pdbx_description
1 polymer ?
#
loop_
_entity_poly.entity_id
_entity_poly.type
_entity_poly.pdbx_seq_one_letter_code
_entity_poly.pdbx_strand_id
1 'polypeptide(L)'
;PARLKYRGCNMAFWRSDLLAVNGYDESYLGWGCEDHDLVARLMNHRIRPLQVRHRAICYHLWHPSSKKDDTFRRNNNLLEATRRDKRIRSNDGLDKYLNGNIVI
;
A
#
# COMPACT_ATOMS: atom_id res chain seq x y z
N PRO A 1 -6.28 1.28 22.16
CA PRO A 1 -5.75 0.25 21.26
C PRO A 1 -4.46 0.72 20.61
N ALA A 2 -3.48 -0.19 20.50
CA ALA A 2 -2.22 0.15 19.84
C ALA A 2 -2.49 0.52 18.39
N ARG A 3 -1.97 1.68 17.94
CA ARG A 3 -2.09 2.11 16.56
C ARG A 3 -1.37 1.11 15.66
N LEU A 4 -2.08 0.59 14.68
CA LEU A 4 -1.50 -0.31 13.68
C LEU A 4 -0.39 0.41 12.92
N LYS A 5 0.77 -0.22 12.82
CA LYS A 5 1.90 0.30 12.02
C LYS A 5 2.04 -0.56 10.78
N TYR A 6 1.97 0.06 9.63
CA TYR A 6 2.16 -0.60 8.34
C TYR A 6 3.54 -0.27 7.81
N ARG A 7 4.25 -1.30 7.34
CA ARG A 7 5.56 -1.13 6.70
C ARG A 7 5.62 -2.06 5.49
N GLY A 8 5.80 -1.52 4.32
CA GLY A 8 5.84 -2.26 3.07
C GLY A 8 6.86 -3.39 3.04
N CYS A 9 7.94 -3.24 3.83
CA CYS A 9 8.97 -4.28 3.92
C CYS A 9 8.54 -5.55 4.68
N ASN A 10 7.37 -5.56 5.33
CA ASN A 10 6.87 -6.73 6.06
C ASN A 10 5.34 -6.75 6.09
N MET A 11 4.74 -6.98 4.93
CA MET A 11 3.29 -7.13 4.76
C MET A 11 2.99 -8.33 3.87
N ALA A 12 1.90 -9.02 4.14
CA ALA A 12 1.41 -10.12 3.33
C ALA A 12 -0.09 -9.93 3.05
N PHE A 13 -0.52 -10.34 1.87
CA PHE A 13 -1.89 -10.17 1.40
C PHE A 13 -2.36 -11.43 0.68
N TRP A 14 -3.66 -11.69 0.75
CA TRP A 14 -4.25 -12.65 -0.16
C TRP A 14 -4.28 -12.06 -1.58
N ARG A 15 -3.97 -12.88 -2.57
CA ARG A 15 -3.99 -12.47 -3.98
C ARG A 15 -5.35 -11.91 -4.39
N SER A 16 -6.44 -12.55 -3.93
CA SER A 16 -7.80 -12.10 -4.21
C SER A 16 -8.09 -10.69 -3.68
N ASP A 17 -7.57 -10.35 -2.50
CA ASP A 17 -7.76 -9.03 -1.91
C ASP A 17 -6.98 -7.96 -2.68
N LEU A 18 -5.75 -8.27 -3.10
CA LEU A 18 -4.96 -7.37 -3.95
C LEU A 18 -5.64 -7.10 -5.30
N LEU A 19 -6.19 -8.15 -5.91
CA LEU A 19 -6.94 -8.00 -7.17
C LEU A 19 -8.19 -7.13 -7.00
N ALA A 20 -8.91 -7.32 -5.88
CA ALA A 20 -10.12 -6.56 -5.61
C ALA A 20 -9.87 -5.05 -5.50
N VAL A 21 -8.73 -4.65 -4.93
CA VAL A 21 -8.37 -3.23 -4.78
C VAL A 21 -7.46 -2.72 -5.90
N ASN A 22 -7.17 -3.55 -6.90
CA ASN A 22 -6.30 -3.23 -8.03
C ASN A 22 -4.83 -2.98 -7.67
N GLY A 23 -4.33 -3.65 -6.62
CA GLY A 23 -2.93 -3.59 -6.22
C GLY A 23 -2.49 -2.22 -5.69
N TYR A 24 -1.20 -1.94 -5.81
CA TYR A 24 -0.65 -0.62 -5.52
C TYR A 24 -1.13 0.42 -6.53
N ASP A 25 -1.23 1.66 -6.09
CA ASP A 25 -1.58 2.79 -6.95
C ASP A 25 -0.29 3.43 -7.48
N GLU A 26 -0.05 3.33 -8.77
CA GLU A 26 1.16 3.86 -9.41
C GLU A 26 1.16 5.39 -9.57
N SER A 27 0.09 6.05 -9.15
CA SER A 27 0.07 7.52 -9.05
C SER A 27 0.99 8.04 -7.95
N TYR A 28 1.36 7.19 -6.98
CA TYR A 28 2.33 7.54 -5.94
C TYR A 28 3.75 7.53 -6.52
N LEU A 29 4.38 8.69 -6.50
CA LEU A 29 5.74 8.90 -7.03
C LEU A 29 6.70 9.20 -5.89
N GLY A 30 7.96 8.80 -6.04
CA GLY A 30 8.99 9.06 -5.05
C GLY A 30 8.78 8.25 -3.77
N TRP A 31 8.95 8.90 -2.63
CA TRP A 31 8.89 8.23 -1.34
C TRP A 31 7.61 8.53 -0.57
N GLY A 32 6.94 7.47 -0.10
CA GLY A 32 5.97 7.54 0.99
C GLY A 32 4.51 7.46 0.58
N CYS A 33 3.72 6.98 1.51
CA CYS A 33 2.26 6.86 1.52
C CYS A 33 1.66 5.76 0.65
N GLU A 34 2.38 5.12 -0.26
CA GLU A 34 1.86 4.06 -1.13
C GLU A 34 1.36 2.85 -0.33
N ASP A 35 2.10 2.43 0.70
CA ASP A 35 1.72 1.34 1.61
C ASP A 35 0.47 1.68 2.40
N HIS A 36 0.41 2.89 2.92
CA HIS A 36 -0.74 3.38 3.69
C HIS A 36 -1.99 3.50 2.83
N ASP A 37 -1.83 3.89 1.57
CA ASP A 37 -2.93 3.95 0.61
C ASP A 37 -3.49 2.55 0.30
N LEU A 38 -2.63 1.58 0.03
CA LEU A 38 -3.04 0.20 -0.20
C LEU A 38 -3.83 -0.34 1.00
N VAL A 39 -3.30 -0.16 2.21
CA VAL A 39 -3.97 -0.61 3.42
C VAL A 39 -5.29 0.14 3.64
N ALA A 40 -5.34 1.45 3.38
CA ALA A 40 -6.57 2.23 3.49
C ALA A 40 -7.65 1.70 2.54
N ARG A 41 -7.29 1.38 1.28
CA ARG A 41 -8.23 0.81 0.31
C ARG A 41 -8.72 -0.58 0.70
N LEU A 42 -7.83 -1.43 1.21
CA LEU A 42 -8.21 -2.74 1.75
C LEU A 42 -9.18 -2.60 2.93
N MET A 43 -8.92 -1.68 3.85
CA MET A 43 -9.83 -1.40 4.97
C MET A 43 -11.16 -0.83 4.50
N ASN A 44 -11.18 0.04 3.51
CA ASN A 44 -12.40 0.54 2.87
C ASN A 44 -13.20 -0.61 2.24
N HIS A 45 -12.50 -1.64 1.75
CA HIS A 45 -13.10 -2.88 1.23
C HIS A 45 -13.45 -3.88 2.34
N ARG A 46 -13.39 -3.46 3.60
CA ARG A 46 -13.71 -4.26 4.79
C ARG A 46 -12.74 -5.44 5.06
N ILE A 47 -11.55 -5.41 4.49
CA ILE A 47 -10.48 -6.32 4.86
C ILE A 47 -9.83 -5.83 6.15
N ARG A 48 -9.80 -6.67 7.16
CA ARG A 48 -9.22 -6.31 8.46
C ARG A 48 -7.74 -6.65 8.51
N PRO A 49 -6.88 -5.71 8.88
CA PRO A 49 -5.47 -6.02 9.08
C PRO A 49 -5.26 -6.84 10.35
N LEU A 50 -4.35 -7.80 10.26
CA LEU A 50 -3.88 -8.60 11.40
C LEU A 50 -2.42 -8.28 11.66
N GLN A 51 -2.09 -7.86 12.88
CA GLN A 51 -0.70 -7.72 13.30
C GLN A 51 -0.18 -9.03 13.89
N VAL A 52 0.85 -9.58 13.23
CA VAL A 52 1.51 -10.82 13.65
C VAL A 52 2.78 -10.48 14.45
N ARG A 53 2.60 -9.86 15.61
CA ARG A 53 3.72 -9.46 16.46
C ARG A 53 4.49 -10.68 16.96
N HIS A 54 5.80 -10.61 16.89
CA HIS A 54 6.73 -11.64 17.37
C HIS A 54 6.62 -13.02 16.69
N ARG A 55 5.81 -13.16 15.63
CA ARG A 55 5.61 -14.42 14.91
C ARG A 55 6.05 -14.37 13.45
N ALA A 56 6.07 -13.19 12.85
CA ALA A 56 6.55 -12.97 11.49
C ALA A 56 7.67 -11.93 11.52
N ILE A 57 8.84 -12.34 11.99
CA ILE A 57 9.98 -11.47 12.18
C ILE A 57 10.73 -11.32 10.87
N CYS A 58 10.99 -10.07 10.48
CA CYS A 58 11.76 -9.72 9.31
C CYS A 58 12.98 -8.90 9.72
N TYR A 59 14.16 -9.27 9.25
CA TYR A 59 15.40 -8.54 9.49
C TYR A 59 15.64 -7.54 8.37
N HIS A 60 15.46 -6.26 8.68
CA HIS A 60 15.70 -5.19 7.72
C HIS A 60 17.18 -4.81 7.73
N LEU A 61 17.89 -5.14 6.66
CA LEU A 61 19.29 -4.76 6.51
C LEU A 61 19.42 -3.25 6.39
N TRP A 62 20.46 -2.71 7.03
CA TRP A 62 20.70 -1.28 6.96
C TRP A 62 21.02 -0.82 5.54
N HIS A 63 20.44 0.29 5.14
CA HIS A 63 20.76 1.02 3.92
C HIS A 63 20.54 2.51 4.16
N PRO A 64 21.17 3.40 3.35
CA PRO A 64 20.87 4.82 3.45
C PRO A 64 19.38 5.10 3.25
N SER A 65 18.82 5.98 4.08
CA SER A 65 17.41 6.37 3.96
C SER A 65 17.18 7.17 2.68
N SER A 66 16.09 6.88 1.98
CA SER A 66 15.60 7.74 0.92
C SER A 66 15.21 9.09 1.52
N LYS A 67 15.69 10.18 0.92
CA LYS A 67 15.28 11.51 1.38
C LYS A 67 13.83 11.74 1.00
N LYS A 68 13.06 12.28 1.93
CA LYS A 68 11.75 12.86 1.63
C LYS A 68 11.98 14.03 0.67
N ASP A 69 11.35 13.95 -0.46
CA ASP A 69 11.38 15.01 -1.46
C ASP A 69 10.01 15.73 -1.52
N ASP A 70 9.83 16.64 -2.46
CA ASP A 70 8.59 17.38 -2.63
C ASP A 70 7.39 16.48 -2.98
N THR A 71 7.63 15.25 -3.42
CA THR A 71 6.57 14.29 -3.76
C THR A 71 5.84 13.78 -2.53
N PHE A 72 6.46 13.79 -1.35
CA PHE A 72 5.80 13.32 -0.11
C PHE A 72 4.52 14.10 0.18
N ARG A 73 4.52 15.42 0.03
CA ARG A 73 3.34 16.26 0.25
C ARG A 73 2.21 15.90 -0.71
N ARG A 74 2.53 15.70 -1.98
CA ARG A 74 1.58 15.25 -3.00
C ARG A 74 1.01 13.88 -2.65
N ASN A 75 1.88 12.94 -2.29
CA ASN A 75 1.48 11.58 -1.90
C ASN A 75 0.57 11.58 -0.66
N ASN A 76 0.87 12.41 0.32
CA ASN A 76 0.02 12.54 1.50
C ASN A 76 -1.36 13.10 1.16
N ASN A 77 -1.45 14.05 0.23
CA ASN A 77 -2.73 14.58 -0.24
C ASN A 77 -3.55 13.49 -0.96
N LEU A 78 -2.91 12.63 -1.76
CA LEU A 78 -3.56 11.49 -2.39
C LEU A 78 -4.10 10.51 -1.35
N LEU A 79 -3.33 10.22 -0.32
CA LEU A 79 -3.73 9.34 0.77
C LEU A 79 -4.95 9.89 1.54
N GLU A 80 -4.93 11.17 1.85
CA GLU A 80 -6.06 11.82 2.52
C GLU A 80 -7.34 11.78 1.65
N ALA A 81 -7.19 11.96 0.33
CA ALA A 81 -8.31 11.79 -0.61
C ALA A 81 -8.85 10.35 -0.60
N THR A 82 -7.99 9.34 -0.60
CA THR A 82 -8.39 7.93 -0.50
C THR A 82 -9.21 7.67 0.77
N ARG A 83 -8.78 8.22 1.90
CA ARG A 83 -9.48 8.08 3.18
C ARG A 83 -10.82 8.81 3.20
N ARG A 84 -10.83 10.06 2.74
CA ARG A 84 -12.03 10.90 2.71
C ARG A 84 -13.11 10.31 1.81
N ASP A 85 -12.74 9.89 0.61
CA ASP A 85 -13.66 9.43 -0.42
C ASP A 85 -13.99 7.93 -0.29
N LYS A 86 -13.41 7.25 0.70
CA LYS A 86 -13.58 5.81 0.93
C LYS A 86 -13.26 4.97 -0.31
N ARG A 87 -12.26 5.39 -1.08
CA ARG A 87 -11.86 4.69 -2.30
C ARG A 87 -11.41 3.28 -1.99
N ILE A 88 -11.87 2.32 -2.77
CA ILE A 88 -11.52 0.90 -2.66
C ILE A 88 -10.51 0.52 -3.73
N ARG A 89 -10.81 0.86 -4.98
CA ARG A 89 -10.03 0.46 -6.13
C ARG A 89 -9.12 1.58 -6.61
N SER A 90 -7.86 1.25 -6.90
CA SER A 90 -6.93 2.17 -7.55
C SER A 90 -7.33 2.35 -9.02
N ASN A 91 -7.19 3.58 -9.54
CA ASN A 91 -7.40 3.88 -10.95
C ASN A 91 -6.19 3.53 -11.82
N ASP A 92 -5.00 3.55 -11.24
CA ASP A 92 -3.75 3.24 -11.94
C ASP A 92 -3.02 2.11 -11.19
N GLY A 93 -3.38 0.89 -11.50
CA GLY A 93 -2.91 -0.25 -10.73
C GLY A 93 -2.70 -1.51 -11.56
N LEU A 94 -2.96 -2.62 -10.92
CA LEU A 94 -2.59 -3.95 -11.37
C LEU A 94 -3.27 -4.39 -12.68
N ASP A 95 -4.49 -3.92 -12.95
CA ASP A 95 -5.30 -4.35 -14.10
C ASP A 95 -4.62 -4.12 -15.45
N LYS A 96 -3.84 -3.05 -15.59
CA LYS A 96 -3.10 -2.77 -16.82
C LYS A 96 -2.05 -3.83 -17.16
N TYR A 97 -1.65 -4.64 -16.18
CA TYR A 97 -0.68 -5.74 -16.35
C TYR A 97 -1.34 -7.11 -16.48
N LEU A 98 -2.64 -7.23 -16.21
CA LEU A 98 -3.33 -8.52 -16.18
C LEU A 98 -3.83 -8.98 -17.56
N ASN A 99 -3.83 -8.13 -18.57
CA ASN A 99 -4.34 -8.42 -19.91
C ASN A 99 -3.32 -9.16 -20.81
N GLY A 100 -2.67 -10.19 -20.28
CA GLY A 100 -1.75 -11.04 -21.06
C GLY A 100 -0.31 -10.53 -21.16
N ASN A 101 0.03 -9.42 -20.51
CA ASN A 101 1.36 -8.79 -20.59
C ASN A 101 2.22 -9.00 -19.34
N ILE A 102 1.79 -9.83 -18.39
CA ILE A 102 2.64 -10.15 -17.24
C ILE A 102 3.54 -11.31 -17.61
N VAL A 103 4.80 -11.00 -17.76
CA VAL A 103 5.88 -11.98 -17.68
C VAL A 103 6.31 -12.04 -16.22
N ILE A 104 5.88 -13.07 -15.55
CA ILE A 104 6.37 -13.40 -14.21
C ILE A 104 7.66 -14.20 -14.36
#